data_ac5fe8d367b2710121ed45de392f9e0a
#
_entry.id   ac5fe8d367b2710121ed45de392f9e0a
#
_cell.length_a   1.000
_cell.length_b   1.000
_cell.length_c   1.000
_cell.angle_alpha   90.00
_cell.angle_beta   90.00
_cell.angle_gamma   90.00
#
_symmetry.space_group_name_H-M   'P 1'
#
loop_
_entity.id
_entity.type
_entity.pdbx_description
1 polymer ?
#
loop_
_entity_poly.entity_id
_entity_poly.type
_entity_poly.pdbx_seq_one_letter_code
_entity_poly.pdbx_strand_id
1 'polypeptide(L)'
;MSILKVLSAKLDTMTQADRQIAQFIIDHPEQMLTLSSAALAEATGRSQSSVVKFSQKLGYAGYQQLKLAVNKAKALEWHAPGGVIHGSIDASDSYVTILQKLIGSKLLSMRETLAANNEQTIDLALQSLANARKIQLAGVGASSLVAKDFSYKLLKLGRMALIDSDSHIQISNASALNEMDVLFALSHSGRSVETLRIAEIARQRGATVISMTGLQPNPLLELADIHLFTVADEERVRSSAITSRDAQLMLMDMLFILMIRMQTDAHDFIHNSETAVTVLKAR
;
A
#
# COMPACT_ATOMS: atom_id res chain seq x y z
N MET A 1 -1.90 15.08 -27.81
CA MET A 1 -0.46 14.78 -27.80
C MET A 1 0.01 14.88 -26.35
N SER A 2 0.80 13.90 -25.86
CA SER A 2 1.30 13.92 -24.47
C SER A 2 2.24 15.12 -24.26
N ILE A 3 2.16 15.78 -23.09
CA ILE A 3 3.04 16.92 -22.78
C ILE A 3 4.52 16.52 -22.84
N LEU A 4 4.88 15.29 -22.45
CA LEU A 4 6.25 14.80 -22.53
C LEU A 4 6.75 14.75 -23.98
N LYS A 5 5.93 14.31 -24.93
CA LYS A 5 6.24 14.35 -26.37
C LYS A 5 6.34 15.79 -26.90
N VAL A 6 5.52 16.69 -26.40
CA VAL A 6 5.60 18.12 -26.76
C VAL A 6 6.91 18.74 -26.26
N LEU A 7 7.31 18.42 -25.02
CA LEU A 7 8.58 18.89 -24.46
C LEU A 7 9.77 18.36 -25.27
N SER A 8 9.81 17.05 -25.53
CA SER A 8 10.89 16.44 -26.33
C SER A 8 10.99 17.05 -27.74
N ALA A 9 9.86 17.27 -28.41
CA ALA A 9 9.84 17.84 -29.77
C ALA A 9 10.26 19.32 -29.81
N LYS A 10 10.13 20.06 -28.72
CA LYS A 10 10.46 21.50 -28.66
C LYS A 10 11.82 21.80 -28.01
N LEU A 11 12.54 20.80 -27.47
CA LEU A 11 13.80 21.01 -26.76
C LEU A 11 14.81 21.87 -27.51
N ASP A 12 14.99 21.63 -28.81
CA ASP A 12 15.99 22.33 -29.66
C ASP A 12 15.62 23.78 -29.92
N THR A 13 14.33 24.12 -29.82
CA THR A 13 13.82 25.49 -30.04
C THR A 13 13.67 26.31 -28.76
N MET A 14 13.90 25.71 -27.61
CA MET A 14 13.77 26.35 -26.29
C MET A 14 14.99 27.20 -25.95
N THR A 15 14.77 28.25 -25.17
CA THR A 15 15.87 28.98 -24.51
C THR A 15 16.62 28.04 -23.56
N GLN A 16 17.89 28.36 -23.27
CA GLN A 16 18.70 27.52 -22.34
C GLN A 16 18.00 27.32 -20.98
N ALA A 17 17.31 28.36 -20.47
CA ALA A 17 16.60 28.28 -19.21
C ALA A 17 15.39 27.34 -19.28
N ASP A 18 14.59 27.45 -20.35
CA ASP A 18 13.42 26.59 -20.56
C ASP A 18 13.83 25.14 -20.85
N ARG A 19 14.93 24.94 -21.58
CA ARG A 19 15.48 23.63 -21.91
C ARG A 19 15.90 22.86 -20.66
N GLN A 20 16.52 23.50 -19.68
CA GLN A 20 16.91 22.83 -18.43
C GLN A 20 15.70 22.36 -17.63
N ILE A 21 14.63 23.17 -17.55
CA ILE A 21 13.37 22.76 -16.90
C ILE A 21 12.72 21.62 -17.70
N ALA A 22 12.64 21.74 -19.01
CA ALA A 22 12.05 20.72 -19.88
C ALA A 22 12.81 19.39 -19.80
N GLN A 23 14.15 19.43 -19.86
CA GLN A 23 14.98 18.23 -19.76
C GLN A 23 14.80 17.53 -18.42
N PHE A 24 14.80 18.28 -17.31
CA PHE A 24 14.55 17.69 -15.99
C PHE A 24 13.18 16.99 -15.93
N ILE A 25 12.13 17.61 -16.49
CA ILE A 25 10.79 17.00 -16.53
C ILE A 25 10.75 15.74 -17.39
N ILE A 26 11.49 15.72 -18.49
CA ILE A 26 11.58 14.53 -19.37
C ILE A 26 12.32 13.39 -18.68
N ASP A 27 13.46 13.70 -18.04
CA ASP A 27 14.34 12.70 -17.43
C ASP A 27 13.79 12.18 -16.09
N HIS A 28 13.01 13.02 -15.36
CA HIS A 28 12.49 12.73 -14.03
C HIS A 28 10.99 13.03 -13.89
N PRO A 29 10.12 12.50 -14.76
CA PRO A 29 8.70 12.82 -14.74
C PRO A 29 8.00 12.35 -13.45
N GLU A 30 8.54 11.34 -12.78
CA GLU A 30 8.07 10.84 -11.49
C GLU A 30 8.27 11.85 -10.35
N GLN A 31 9.37 12.59 -10.37
CA GLN A 31 9.65 13.61 -9.35
C GLN A 31 8.66 14.77 -9.42
N MET A 32 8.07 15.00 -10.60
CA MET A 32 7.01 16.00 -10.77
C MET A 32 5.78 15.71 -9.91
N LEU A 33 5.56 14.45 -9.48
CA LEU A 33 4.44 14.10 -8.59
C LEU A 33 4.54 14.79 -7.22
N THR A 34 5.75 14.93 -6.70
CA THR A 34 6.01 15.40 -5.33
C THR A 34 6.58 16.81 -5.28
N LEU A 35 7.39 17.22 -6.28
CA LEU A 35 8.06 18.51 -6.27
C LEU A 35 7.07 19.70 -6.26
N SER A 36 7.36 20.70 -5.42
CA SER A 36 6.78 22.02 -5.50
C SER A 36 7.44 22.84 -6.61
N SER A 37 6.84 23.96 -7.01
CA SER A 37 7.47 24.87 -7.98
C SER A 37 8.81 25.42 -7.49
N ALA A 38 8.97 25.62 -6.19
CA ALA A 38 10.22 26.06 -5.58
C ALA A 38 11.28 24.95 -5.63
N ALA A 39 10.90 23.70 -5.29
CA ALA A 39 11.79 22.55 -5.35
C ALA A 39 12.22 22.20 -6.78
N LEU A 40 11.33 22.32 -7.78
CA LEU A 40 11.70 22.18 -9.20
C LEU A 40 12.65 23.29 -9.65
N ALA A 41 12.44 24.52 -9.19
CA ALA A 41 13.33 25.63 -9.48
C ALA A 41 14.75 25.38 -8.94
N GLU A 42 14.86 24.90 -7.70
CA GLU A 42 16.13 24.51 -7.08
C GLU A 42 16.81 23.36 -7.84
N ALA A 43 16.07 22.29 -8.14
CA ALA A 43 16.59 21.10 -8.87
C ALA A 43 17.10 21.44 -10.29
N THR A 44 16.56 22.51 -10.90
CA THR A 44 16.95 22.95 -12.26
C THR A 44 17.89 24.16 -12.26
N GLY A 45 18.30 24.67 -11.09
CA GLY A 45 19.12 25.88 -10.96
C GLY A 45 18.43 27.13 -11.48
N ARG A 46 17.09 27.24 -11.34
CA ARG A 46 16.27 28.34 -11.85
C ARG A 46 15.46 29.00 -10.73
N SER A 47 14.84 30.15 -11.01
CA SER A 47 13.93 30.79 -10.07
C SER A 47 12.52 30.17 -10.18
N GLN A 48 11.77 30.23 -9.08
CA GLN A 48 10.37 29.78 -9.07
C GLN A 48 9.51 30.53 -10.11
N SER A 49 9.78 31.84 -10.33
CA SER A 49 9.11 32.61 -11.37
C SER A 49 9.41 32.11 -12.78
N SER A 50 10.62 31.55 -13.03
CA SER A 50 10.98 30.94 -14.31
C SER A 50 10.16 29.68 -14.54
N VAL A 51 9.94 28.84 -13.51
CA VAL A 51 9.11 27.64 -13.59
C VAL A 51 7.66 27.97 -13.91
N VAL A 52 7.11 29.03 -13.29
CA VAL A 52 5.74 29.49 -13.56
C VAL A 52 5.63 30.02 -15.01
N LYS A 53 6.56 30.88 -15.45
CA LYS A 53 6.59 31.41 -16.82
C LYS A 53 6.77 30.28 -17.87
N PHE A 54 7.60 29.30 -17.59
CA PHE A 54 7.76 28.12 -18.44
C PHE A 54 6.43 27.36 -18.60
N SER A 55 5.69 27.14 -17.50
CA SER A 55 4.38 26.51 -17.55
C SER A 55 3.39 27.30 -18.41
N GLN A 56 3.40 28.64 -18.29
CA GLN A 56 2.55 29.55 -19.09
C GLN A 56 2.91 29.54 -20.59
N LYS A 57 4.20 29.49 -20.93
CA LYS A 57 4.66 29.35 -22.33
C LYS A 57 4.18 28.03 -22.99
N LEU A 58 3.94 27.00 -22.18
CA LEU A 58 3.39 25.73 -22.65
C LEU A 58 1.85 25.73 -22.70
N GLY A 59 1.20 26.86 -22.37
CA GLY A 59 -0.25 27.00 -22.42
C GLY A 59 -1.00 26.60 -21.14
N TYR A 60 -0.30 26.41 -20.03
CA TYR A 60 -0.90 26.12 -18.74
C TYR A 60 -1.04 27.38 -17.89
N ALA A 61 -2.09 27.50 -17.08
CA ALA A 61 -2.27 28.69 -16.20
C ALA A 61 -1.13 28.81 -15.15
N GLY A 62 -0.40 27.75 -14.86
CA GLY A 62 0.73 27.75 -13.95
C GLY A 62 1.27 26.34 -13.70
N TYR A 63 2.24 26.26 -12.79
CA TYR A 63 2.96 25.04 -12.48
C TYR A 63 2.06 23.86 -12.09
N GLN A 64 1.01 24.08 -11.31
CA GLN A 64 0.12 23.01 -10.85
C GLN A 64 -0.61 22.33 -12.03
N GLN A 65 -1.03 23.12 -13.02
CA GLN A 65 -1.66 22.54 -14.23
C GLN A 65 -0.64 21.78 -15.10
N LEU A 66 0.59 22.30 -15.24
CA LEU A 66 1.67 21.57 -15.93
C LEU A 66 1.96 20.26 -15.20
N LYS A 67 2.09 20.28 -13.87
CA LYS A 67 2.30 19.10 -13.04
C LYS A 67 1.20 18.05 -13.27
N LEU A 68 -0.06 18.46 -13.26
CA LEU A 68 -1.20 17.59 -13.55
C LEU A 68 -1.15 17.01 -14.97
N ALA A 69 -0.76 17.83 -15.96
CA ALA A 69 -0.62 17.38 -17.35
C ALA A 69 0.50 16.36 -17.53
N VAL A 70 1.65 16.53 -16.85
CA VAL A 70 2.75 15.55 -16.85
C VAL A 70 2.28 14.24 -16.21
N ASN A 71 1.56 14.29 -15.10
CA ASN A 71 1.01 13.12 -14.44
C ASN A 71 0.00 12.37 -15.33
N LYS A 72 -0.90 13.12 -15.98
CA LYS A 72 -1.85 12.55 -16.94
C LYS A 72 -1.14 11.95 -18.17
N ALA A 73 -0.09 12.58 -18.64
CA ALA A 73 0.70 12.09 -19.76
C ALA A 73 1.39 10.78 -19.41
N LYS A 74 1.94 10.67 -18.21
CA LYS A 74 2.55 9.44 -17.70
C LYS A 74 1.54 8.32 -17.52
N ALA A 75 0.35 8.62 -17.01
CA ALA A 75 -0.75 7.67 -16.91
C ALA A 75 -1.24 7.16 -18.29
N LEU A 76 -1.14 7.99 -19.34
CA LEU A 76 -1.51 7.62 -20.72
C LEU A 76 -0.41 6.84 -21.46
N GLU A 77 0.87 6.96 -21.08
CA GLU A 77 1.96 6.14 -21.59
C GLU A 77 1.82 4.66 -21.19
N TRP A 78 1.10 4.39 -20.15
CA TRP A 78 0.63 3.05 -19.77
C TRP A 78 -0.07 2.28 -20.91
N HIS A 79 -0.75 2.98 -21.82
CA HIS A 79 -1.52 2.37 -22.91
C HIS A 79 -0.74 2.33 -24.24
N ALA A 80 0.53 2.76 -24.27
CA ALA A 80 1.35 2.66 -25.44
C ALA A 80 1.98 1.25 -25.54
N PRO A 81 2.01 0.62 -26.73
CA PRO A 81 2.76 -0.61 -26.93
C PRO A 81 4.22 -0.39 -26.53
N GLY A 82 4.72 -1.14 -25.54
CA GLY A 82 6.08 -1.02 -25.00
C GLY A 82 6.24 -0.22 -23.72
N GLY A 83 5.13 0.22 -23.04
CA GLY A 83 5.20 0.89 -21.73
C GLY A 83 5.24 -0.06 -20.55
N VAL A 84 5.72 0.43 -19.39
CA VAL A 84 5.69 -0.30 -18.11
C VAL A 84 4.24 -0.57 -17.70
N ILE A 85 3.92 -1.83 -17.44
CA ILE A 85 2.56 -2.27 -17.07
C ILE A 85 2.38 -2.54 -15.59
N HIS A 86 3.48 -2.88 -14.87
CA HIS A 86 3.44 -3.07 -13.41
C HIS A 86 4.86 -3.10 -12.84
N GLY A 87 5.14 -2.27 -11.82
CA GLY A 87 6.48 -2.21 -11.21
C GLY A 87 7.57 -1.98 -12.25
N SER A 88 8.42 -2.98 -12.48
CA SER A 88 9.46 -3.00 -13.51
C SER A 88 9.10 -3.81 -14.76
N ILE A 89 7.87 -4.34 -14.86
CA ILE A 89 7.40 -5.18 -15.96
C ILE A 89 6.94 -4.30 -17.12
N ASP A 90 7.49 -4.56 -18.31
CA ASP A 90 7.20 -3.84 -19.53
C ASP A 90 6.27 -4.65 -20.45
N ALA A 91 5.48 -3.98 -21.29
CA ALA A 91 4.58 -4.62 -22.25
C ALA A 91 5.33 -5.44 -23.31
N SER A 92 6.60 -5.15 -23.53
CA SER A 92 7.48 -5.89 -24.45
C SER A 92 8.21 -7.08 -23.82
N ASP A 93 8.10 -7.26 -22.50
CA ASP A 93 8.76 -8.37 -21.81
C ASP A 93 8.24 -9.74 -22.28
N SER A 94 9.16 -10.69 -22.47
CA SER A 94 8.79 -12.06 -22.72
C SER A 94 8.11 -12.69 -21.49
N TYR A 95 7.36 -13.78 -21.68
CA TYR A 95 6.76 -14.55 -20.59
C TYR A 95 7.78 -14.90 -19.50
N VAL A 96 8.96 -15.38 -19.88
CA VAL A 96 10.04 -15.75 -18.94
C VAL A 96 10.55 -14.53 -18.18
N THR A 97 10.71 -13.40 -18.86
CA THR A 97 11.15 -12.14 -18.25
C THR A 97 10.12 -11.63 -17.24
N ILE A 98 8.82 -11.65 -17.59
CA ILE A 98 7.74 -11.29 -16.68
C ILE A 98 7.78 -12.15 -15.41
N LEU A 99 7.90 -13.47 -15.58
CA LEU A 99 7.95 -14.40 -14.44
C LEU A 99 9.16 -14.13 -13.54
N GLN A 100 10.35 -13.91 -14.12
CA GLN A 100 11.56 -13.60 -13.35
C GLN A 100 11.43 -12.27 -12.58
N LYS A 101 10.88 -11.23 -13.22
CA LYS A 101 10.64 -9.92 -12.59
C LYS A 101 9.62 -10.04 -11.44
N LEU A 102 8.53 -10.78 -11.63
CA LEU A 102 7.55 -11.03 -10.56
C LEU A 102 8.16 -11.77 -9.38
N ILE A 103 8.92 -12.85 -9.62
CA ILE A 103 9.59 -13.61 -8.55
C ILE A 103 10.58 -12.70 -7.80
N GLY A 104 11.41 -11.97 -8.52
CA GLY A 104 12.41 -11.06 -7.94
C GLY A 104 11.76 -9.97 -7.08
N SER A 105 10.74 -9.31 -7.61
CA SER A 105 9.99 -8.26 -6.90
C SER A 105 9.31 -8.78 -5.63
N LYS A 106 8.66 -9.95 -5.69
CA LYS A 106 8.03 -10.56 -4.51
C LYS A 106 9.04 -10.95 -3.44
N LEU A 107 10.15 -11.58 -3.83
CA LEU A 107 11.21 -11.97 -2.88
C LEU A 107 11.84 -10.75 -2.20
N LEU A 108 12.11 -9.69 -2.96
CA LEU A 108 12.65 -8.45 -2.42
C LEU A 108 11.66 -7.81 -1.44
N SER A 109 10.40 -7.65 -1.85
CA SER A 109 9.31 -7.11 -1.02
C SER A 109 9.18 -7.86 0.31
N MET A 110 9.22 -9.20 0.29
CA MET A 110 9.13 -10.02 1.51
C MET A 110 10.33 -9.80 2.43
N ARG A 111 11.56 -9.76 1.89
CA ARG A 111 12.78 -9.52 2.69
C ARG A 111 12.79 -8.13 3.32
N GLU A 112 12.46 -7.11 2.54
CA GLU A 112 12.43 -5.74 3.02
C GLU A 112 11.29 -5.53 4.04
N THR A 113 10.15 -6.19 3.85
CA THR A 113 9.05 -6.21 4.82
C THR A 113 9.49 -6.80 6.16
N LEU A 114 10.24 -7.91 6.16
CA LEU A 114 10.79 -8.47 7.39
C LEU A 114 11.77 -7.51 8.05
N ALA A 115 12.65 -6.87 7.29
CA ALA A 115 13.63 -5.91 7.80
C ALA A 115 13.00 -4.63 8.36
N ALA A 116 11.80 -4.26 7.88
CA ALA A 116 11.06 -3.07 8.32
C ALA A 116 10.34 -3.26 9.67
N ASN A 117 10.24 -4.50 10.16
CA ASN A 117 9.55 -4.82 11.40
C ASN A 117 10.52 -5.44 12.43
N ASN A 118 10.67 -4.79 13.57
CA ASN A 118 11.51 -5.33 14.64
C ASN A 118 10.74 -6.34 15.50
N GLU A 119 11.49 -7.22 16.17
CA GLU A 119 10.94 -8.29 17.01
C GLU A 119 10.03 -7.74 18.13
N GLN A 120 10.41 -6.64 18.76
CA GLN A 120 9.62 -6.05 19.84
C GLN A 120 8.22 -5.61 19.37
N THR A 121 8.11 -5.01 18.18
CA THR A 121 6.82 -4.60 17.60
C THR A 121 5.96 -5.81 17.25
N ILE A 122 6.58 -6.86 16.70
CA ILE A 122 5.90 -8.14 16.42
C ILE A 122 5.37 -8.76 17.70
N ASP A 123 6.16 -8.80 18.78
CA ASP A 123 5.76 -9.35 20.06
C ASP A 123 4.59 -8.57 20.69
N LEU A 124 4.59 -7.24 20.59
CA LEU A 124 3.46 -6.41 21.04
C LEU A 124 2.18 -6.73 20.26
N ALA A 125 2.29 -6.88 18.94
CA ALA A 125 1.15 -7.24 18.10
C ALA A 125 0.62 -8.64 18.48
N LEU A 126 1.51 -9.63 18.66
CA LEU A 126 1.14 -10.99 19.07
C LEU A 126 0.45 -11.03 20.42
N GLN A 127 1.00 -10.33 21.43
CA GLN A 127 0.41 -10.25 22.76
C GLN A 127 -0.99 -9.61 22.71
N SER A 128 -1.14 -8.53 21.95
CA SER A 128 -2.43 -7.86 21.79
C SER A 128 -3.46 -8.79 21.14
N LEU A 129 -3.08 -9.49 20.06
CA LEU A 129 -3.96 -10.45 19.38
C LEU A 129 -4.29 -11.67 20.25
N ALA A 130 -3.32 -12.18 21.02
CA ALA A 130 -3.51 -13.34 21.89
C ALA A 130 -4.43 -13.04 23.08
N ASN A 131 -4.41 -11.82 23.61
CA ASN A 131 -5.20 -11.42 24.78
C ASN A 131 -6.55 -10.78 24.41
N ALA A 132 -6.78 -10.47 23.14
CA ALA A 132 -8.02 -9.85 22.70
C ALA A 132 -9.25 -10.73 22.96
N ARG A 133 -10.31 -10.14 23.49
CA ARG A 133 -11.63 -10.77 23.60
C ARG A 133 -12.21 -11.02 22.22
N LYS A 134 -12.09 -10.04 21.33
CA LYS A 134 -12.40 -10.15 19.90
C LYS A 134 -11.45 -9.28 19.08
N ILE A 135 -11.22 -9.68 17.84
CA ILE A 135 -10.36 -9.01 16.90
C ILE A 135 -11.22 -8.55 15.72
N GLN A 136 -11.33 -7.25 15.51
CA GLN A 136 -11.89 -6.75 14.25
C GLN A 136 -10.76 -6.54 13.26
N LEU A 137 -10.94 -7.08 12.06
CA LEU A 137 -10.06 -6.83 10.91
C LEU A 137 -10.73 -5.82 10.01
N ALA A 138 -9.99 -4.82 9.54
CA ALA A 138 -10.50 -3.78 8.66
C ALA A 138 -9.58 -3.55 7.47
N GLY A 139 -10.17 -3.36 6.31
CA GLY A 139 -9.47 -3.05 5.06
C GLY A 139 -10.43 -3.00 3.89
N VAL A 140 -10.01 -2.38 2.80
CA VAL A 140 -10.79 -2.29 1.56
C VAL A 140 -9.99 -2.84 0.37
N GLY A 141 -10.67 -3.29 -0.67
CA GLY A 141 -10.05 -3.85 -1.87
C GLY A 141 -9.14 -5.05 -1.58
N ALA A 142 -7.90 -5.02 -2.06
CA ALA A 142 -6.95 -6.12 -1.87
C ALA A 142 -6.60 -6.37 -0.40
N SER A 143 -6.55 -5.32 0.44
CA SER A 143 -6.30 -5.45 1.87
C SER A 143 -7.46 -6.16 2.60
N SER A 144 -8.70 -6.04 2.12
CA SER A 144 -9.83 -6.80 2.68
C SER A 144 -9.71 -8.30 2.42
N LEU A 145 -9.11 -8.71 1.30
CA LEU A 145 -8.85 -10.13 0.99
C LEU A 145 -7.81 -10.71 1.96
N VAL A 146 -6.76 -9.95 2.26
CA VAL A 146 -5.75 -10.35 3.25
C VAL A 146 -6.35 -10.43 4.65
N ALA A 147 -7.14 -9.43 5.04
CA ALA A 147 -7.85 -9.43 6.32
C ALA A 147 -8.78 -10.64 6.44
N LYS A 148 -9.49 -10.99 5.37
CA LYS A 148 -10.37 -12.18 5.33
C LYS A 148 -9.58 -13.48 5.47
N ASP A 149 -8.46 -13.61 4.78
CA ASP A 149 -7.57 -14.77 4.91
C ASP A 149 -7.09 -14.92 6.37
N PHE A 150 -6.65 -13.82 6.98
CA PHE A 150 -6.20 -13.85 8.37
C PHE A 150 -7.34 -14.17 9.36
N SER A 151 -8.56 -13.71 9.09
CA SER A 151 -9.73 -14.07 9.92
C SER A 151 -9.97 -15.58 9.97
N TYR A 152 -9.80 -16.27 8.85
CA TYR A 152 -9.91 -17.73 8.80
C TYR A 152 -8.81 -18.42 9.61
N LYS A 153 -7.60 -17.88 9.59
CA LYS A 153 -6.49 -18.38 10.40
C LYS A 153 -6.73 -18.18 11.90
N LEU A 154 -7.24 -17.00 12.29
CA LEU A 154 -7.61 -16.71 13.69
C LEU A 154 -8.73 -17.64 14.19
N LEU A 155 -9.75 -17.90 13.37
CA LEU A 155 -10.83 -18.84 13.71
C LEU A 155 -10.30 -20.26 13.97
N LYS A 156 -9.27 -20.71 13.23
CA LYS A 156 -8.60 -22.00 13.48
C LYS A 156 -7.87 -22.06 14.83
N LEU A 157 -7.60 -20.93 15.46
CA LEU A 157 -7.03 -20.81 16.80
C LEU A 157 -8.10 -20.56 17.89
N GLY A 158 -9.38 -20.66 17.53
CA GLY A 158 -10.49 -20.38 18.45
C GLY A 158 -10.67 -18.89 18.77
N ARG A 159 -10.04 -17.97 17.99
CA ARG A 159 -10.15 -16.53 18.21
C ARG A 159 -11.37 -15.96 17.54
N MET A 160 -12.11 -15.08 18.24
CA MET A 160 -13.24 -14.37 17.67
C MET A 160 -12.73 -13.26 16.74
N ALA A 161 -12.80 -13.50 15.43
CA ALA A 161 -12.38 -12.57 14.38
C ALA A 161 -13.59 -12.04 13.62
N LEU A 162 -13.74 -10.72 13.53
CA LEU A 162 -14.81 -10.03 12.81
C LEU A 162 -14.22 -9.37 11.55
N ILE A 163 -14.84 -9.63 10.42
CA ILE A 163 -14.58 -8.94 9.16
C ILE A 163 -15.85 -8.91 8.33
N ASP A 164 -16.06 -7.84 7.57
CA ASP A 164 -17.12 -7.73 6.60
C ASP A 164 -16.61 -7.06 5.32
N SER A 165 -17.27 -7.28 4.20
CA SER A 165 -16.98 -6.58 2.93
C SER A 165 -17.65 -5.21 2.86
N ASP A 166 -18.71 -4.99 3.61
CA ASP A 166 -19.45 -3.73 3.70
C ASP A 166 -18.79 -2.82 4.74
N SER A 167 -18.39 -1.62 4.32
CA SER A 167 -17.76 -0.63 5.19
C SER A 167 -18.69 -0.11 6.28
N HIS A 168 -20.01 -0.04 6.03
CA HIS A 168 -20.99 0.35 7.05
C HIS A 168 -21.04 -0.68 8.18
N ILE A 169 -20.99 -1.97 7.84
CA ILE A 169 -20.94 -3.05 8.85
C ILE A 169 -19.62 -3.02 9.60
N GLN A 170 -18.49 -2.79 8.91
CA GLN A 170 -17.19 -2.63 9.56
C GLN A 170 -17.21 -1.44 10.58
N ILE A 171 -17.79 -0.31 10.20
CA ILE A 171 -17.95 0.88 11.07
C ILE A 171 -18.87 0.56 12.27
N SER A 172 -19.98 -0.12 12.02
CA SER A 172 -20.90 -0.55 13.07
C SER A 172 -20.20 -1.48 14.07
N ASN A 173 -19.43 -2.47 13.59
CA ASN A 173 -18.64 -3.36 14.43
C ASN A 173 -17.62 -2.59 15.29
N ALA A 174 -16.94 -1.59 14.70
CA ALA A 174 -15.96 -0.77 15.42
C ALA A 174 -16.61 0.02 16.57
N SER A 175 -17.86 0.46 16.42
CA SER A 175 -18.58 1.18 17.47
C SER A 175 -18.91 0.30 18.69
N ALA A 176 -18.87 -1.02 18.55
CA ALA A 176 -19.12 -2.01 19.60
C ALA A 176 -17.82 -2.62 20.19
N LEU A 177 -16.64 -2.06 19.87
CA LEU A 177 -15.37 -2.40 20.48
C LEU A 177 -15.22 -1.73 21.86
N ASN A 178 -14.30 -2.24 22.68
CA ASN A 178 -13.87 -1.67 23.94
C ASN A 178 -12.38 -1.97 24.20
N GLU A 179 -11.88 -1.62 25.39
CA GLU A 179 -10.48 -1.78 25.80
C GLU A 179 -9.96 -3.22 25.83
N MET A 180 -10.85 -4.22 25.80
CA MET A 180 -10.49 -5.64 25.73
C MET A 180 -10.37 -6.16 24.29
N ASP A 181 -10.60 -5.31 23.31
CA ASP A 181 -10.70 -5.70 21.90
C ASP A 181 -9.53 -5.10 21.09
N VAL A 182 -9.27 -5.69 19.94
CA VAL A 182 -8.26 -5.23 18.99
C VAL A 182 -8.91 -4.89 17.65
N LEU A 183 -8.56 -3.73 17.10
CA LEU A 183 -8.73 -3.45 15.68
C LEU A 183 -7.40 -3.71 14.98
N PHE A 184 -7.39 -4.55 13.95
CA PHE A 184 -6.27 -4.69 13.04
C PHE A 184 -6.63 -4.07 11.69
N ALA A 185 -6.09 -2.89 11.41
CA ALA A 185 -6.40 -2.06 10.24
C ALA A 185 -5.34 -2.22 9.16
N LEU A 186 -5.74 -2.71 7.98
CA LEU A 186 -4.89 -2.94 6.82
C LEU A 186 -5.16 -1.89 5.75
N SER A 187 -4.14 -1.10 5.41
CA SER A 187 -4.20 -0.16 4.29
C SER A 187 -2.79 0.12 3.78
N HIS A 188 -2.44 -0.36 2.59
CA HIS A 188 -1.10 -0.14 2.04
C HIS A 188 -0.73 1.36 1.99
N SER A 189 -1.64 2.21 1.55
CA SER A 189 -1.42 3.67 1.54
C SER A 189 -1.58 4.34 2.91
N GLY A 190 -2.25 3.68 3.86
CA GLY A 190 -2.68 4.26 5.12
C GLY A 190 -3.67 5.44 4.99
N ARG A 191 -4.33 5.58 3.82
CA ARG A 191 -5.17 6.73 3.46
C ARG A 191 -6.59 6.37 3.03
N SER A 192 -6.98 5.09 3.11
CA SER A 192 -8.35 4.66 2.80
C SER A 192 -9.32 5.26 3.80
N VAL A 193 -10.28 6.04 3.33
CA VAL A 193 -11.21 6.82 4.17
C VAL A 193 -11.99 5.91 5.11
N GLU A 194 -12.47 4.78 4.62
CA GLU A 194 -13.20 3.79 5.39
C GLU A 194 -12.35 3.20 6.51
N THR A 195 -11.11 2.80 6.18
CA THR A 195 -10.18 2.22 7.17
C THR A 195 -9.79 3.24 8.24
N LEU A 196 -9.57 4.50 7.86
CA LEU A 196 -9.30 5.59 8.81
C LEU A 196 -10.49 5.81 9.74
N ARG A 197 -11.71 5.86 9.20
CA ARG A 197 -12.91 6.06 10.01
C ARG A 197 -13.13 4.93 11.00
N ILE A 198 -12.89 3.69 10.60
CA ILE A 198 -12.97 2.50 11.47
C ILE A 198 -11.94 2.62 12.60
N ALA A 199 -10.69 3.01 12.27
CA ALA A 199 -9.62 3.17 13.26
C ALA A 199 -9.90 4.31 14.26
N GLU A 200 -10.43 5.44 13.80
CA GLU A 200 -10.86 6.54 14.68
C GLU A 200 -11.90 6.09 15.70
N ILE A 201 -12.93 5.36 15.24
CA ILE A 201 -13.99 4.86 16.11
C ILE A 201 -13.44 3.84 17.11
N ALA A 202 -12.65 2.87 16.66
CA ALA A 202 -12.04 1.87 17.54
C ALA A 202 -11.18 2.52 18.62
N ARG A 203 -10.35 3.50 18.26
CA ARG A 203 -9.54 4.27 19.22
C ARG A 203 -10.41 5.05 20.23
N GLN A 204 -11.48 5.70 19.76
CA GLN A 204 -12.43 6.40 20.64
C GLN A 204 -13.12 5.44 21.62
N ARG A 205 -13.29 4.17 21.26
CA ARG A 205 -13.85 3.11 22.09
C ARG A 205 -12.82 2.47 23.04
N GLY A 206 -11.56 2.89 22.99
CA GLY A 206 -10.47 2.38 23.82
C GLY A 206 -9.86 1.06 23.34
N ALA A 207 -10.26 0.55 22.17
CA ALA A 207 -9.67 -0.66 21.60
C ALA A 207 -8.23 -0.42 21.16
N THR A 208 -7.36 -1.42 21.33
CA THR A 208 -6.00 -1.37 20.78
C THR A 208 -6.04 -1.40 19.27
N VAL A 209 -5.39 -0.43 18.63
CA VAL A 209 -5.32 -0.33 17.16
C VAL A 209 -3.95 -0.79 16.67
N ILE A 210 -3.92 -1.86 15.87
CA ILE A 210 -2.76 -2.31 15.12
C ILE A 210 -2.92 -1.85 13.67
N SER A 211 -1.96 -1.13 13.12
CA SER A 211 -1.94 -0.75 11.71
C SER A 211 -0.98 -1.61 10.91
N MET A 212 -1.33 -1.93 9.65
CA MET A 212 -0.42 -2.50 8.66
C MET A 212 -0.43 -1.63 7.41
N THR A 213 0.67 -0.88 7.19
CA THR A 213 0.78 0.11 6.10
C THR A 213 2.11 -0.02 5.35
N GLY A 214 2.26 0.72 4.25
CA GLY A 214 3.59 1.00 3.68
C GLY A 214 4.41 1.92 4.59
N LEU A 215 5.70 2.06 4.30
CA LEU A 215 6.66 2.85 5.11
C LEU A 215 6.41 4.38 5.06
N GLN A 216 5.69 4.86 4.05
CA GLN A 216 5.47 6.30 3.89
C GLN A 216 4.59 6.87 5.00
N PRO A 217 4.88 8.09 5.49
CA PRO A 217 4.03 8.77 6.46
C PRO A 217 2.57 8.83 6.00
N ASN A 218 1.68 8.42 6.86
CA ASN A 218 0.27 8.34 6.53
C ASN A 218 -0.62 8.53 7.78
N PRO A 219 -1.90 8.95 7.61
CA PRO A 219 -2.80 9.24 8.73
C PRO A 219 -3.13 8.02 9.61
N LEU A 220 -3.08 6.79 9.09
CA LEU A 220 -3.41 5.61 9.88
C LEU A 220 -2.38 5.34 10.99
N LEU A 221 -1.12 5.75 10.78
CA LEU A 221 -0.08 5.65 11.81
C LEU A 221 -0.40 6.53 13.03
N GLU A 222 -1.03 7.69 12.85
CA GLU A 222 -1.39 8.58 13.96
C GLU A 222 -2.53 8.02 14.83
N LEU A 223 -3.29 7.08 14.29
CA LEU A 223 -4.44 6.44 14.96
C LEU A 223 -4.08 5.13 15.65
N ALA A 224 -2.95 4.52 15.30
CA ALA A 224 -2.58 3.20 15.76
C ALA A 224 -1.61 3.24 16.96
N ASP A 225 -1.71 2.22 17.80
CA ASP A 225 -0.83 1.99 18.95
C ASP A 225 0.37 1.12 18.57
N ILE A 226 0.18 0.23 17.59
CA ILE A 226 1.20 -0.70 17.10
C ILE A 226 1.27 -0.59 15.58
N HIS A 227 2.49 -0.46 15.04
CA HIS A 227 2.71 -0.24 13.61
C HIS A 227 3.46 -1.40 12.99
N LEU A 228 2.82 -2.10 12.05
CA LEU A 228 3.45 -3.08 11.18
C LEU A 228 3.60 -2.48 9.77
N PHE A 229 4.73 -2.71 9.16
CA PHE A 229 5.06 -2.14 7.86
C PHE A 229 5.19 -3.21 6.78
N THR A 230 4.75 -2.88 5.58
CA THR A 230 4.97 -3.66 4.37
C THR A 230 5.74 -2.85 3.34
N VAL A 231 6.65 -3.50 2.63
CA VAL A 231 7.40 -2.88 1.53
C VAL A 231 6.95 -3.51 0.23
N ALA A 232 6.67 -2.68 -0.78
CA ALA A 232 6.23 -3.15 -2.09
C ALA A 232 6.74 -2.25 -3.21
N ASP A 233 7.17 -2.85 -4.32
CA ASP A 233 7.61 -2.15 -5.53
C ASP A 233 6.40 -1.85 -6.43
N GLU A 234 5.45 -1.06 -5.92
CA GLU A 234 4.23 -0.67 -6.64
C GLU A 234 4.04 0.86 -6.72
N GLU A 235 5.04 1.63 -6.32
CA GLU A 235 4.91 3.09 -6.23
C GLU A 235 4.87 3.77 -7.60
N ARG A 236 5.60 3.22 -8.60
CA ARG A 236 5.75 3.84 -9.92
C ARG A 236 4.56 3.56 -10.82
N VAL A 237 4.28 2.30 -11.08
CA VAL A 237 3.15 1.84 -11.92
C VAL A 237 2.46 0.69 -11.24
N ARG A 238 1.21 0.90 -10.86
CA ARG A 238 0.41 -0.08 -10.12
C ARG A 238 -0.82 -0.49 -10.92
N SER A 239 -0.77 -1.66 -11.55
CA SER A 239 -1.95 -2.24 -12.22
C SER A 239 -2.92 -2.85 -11.21
N SER A 240 -2.39 -3.41 -10.13
CA SER A 240 -3.14 -4.01 -9.02
C SER A 240 -2.23 -4.14 -7.80
N ALA A 241 -2.77 -4.48 -6.64
CA ALA A 241 -2.01 -4.88 -5.47
C ALA A 241 -1.48 -6.32 -5.69
N ILE A 242 -0.24 -6.46 -6.13
CA ILE A 242 0.44 -7.74 -6.34
C ILE A 242 1.45 -7.95 -5.21
N THR A 243 2.56 -7.20 -5.21
CA THR A 243 3.61 -7.33 -4.19
C THR A 243 3.20 -6.82 -2.82
N SER A 244 2.43 -5.73 -2.75
CA SER A 244 1.90 -5.22 -1.48
C SER A 244 0.96 -6.22 -0.79
N ARG A 245 0.12 -6.93 -1.55
CA ARG A 245 -0.74 -7.98 -1.01
C ARG A 245 0.07 -9.18 -0.52
N ASP A 246 1.08 -9.61 -1.28
CA ASP A 246 1.93 -10.73 -0.88
C ASP A 246 2.75 -10.40 0.38
N ALA A 247 3.23 -9.17 0.51
CA ALA A 247 3.90 -8.70 1.72
C ALA A 247 2.97 -8.70 2.95
N GLN A 248 1.73 -8.26 2.78
CA GLN A 248 0.70 -8.33 3.83
C GLN A 248 0.40 -9.79 4.20
N LEU A 249 0.17 -10.68 3.22
CA LEU A 249 -0.08 -12.11 3.46
C LEU A 249 1.07 -12.76 4.22
N MET A 250 2.32 -12.50 3.82
CA MET A 250 3.51 -13.04 4.50
C MET A 250 3.55 -12.63 5.99
N LEU A 251 3.29 -11.36 6.33
CA LEU A 251 3.23 -10.92 7.72
C LEU A 251 2.09 -11.62 8.49
N MET A 252 0.92 -11.78 7.87
CA MET A 252 -0.20 -12.49 8.48
C MET A 252 0.13 -13.97 8.72
N ASP A 253 0.81 -14.63 7.77
CA ASP A 253 1.27 -16.00 7.92
C ASP A 253 2.28 -16.12 9.06
N MET A 254 3.23 -15.20 9.14
CA MET A 254 4.20 -15.15 10.23
C MET A 254 3.52 -14.98 11.60
N LEU A 255 2.61 -14.01 11.72
CA LEU A 255 1.85 -13.81 12.96
C LEU A 255 1.06 -15.05 13.34
N PHE A 256 0.39 -15.70 12.39
CA PHE A 256 -0.35 -16.94 12.63
C PHE A 256 0.56 -18.06 13.15
N ILE A 257 1.70 -18.30 12.52
CA ILE A 257 2.67 -19.33 12.98
C ILE A 257 3.22 -19.01 14.37
N LEU A 258 3.50 -17.73 14.63
CA LEU A 258 3.97 -17.29 15.95
C LEU A 258 2.87 -17.46 17.03
N MET A 259 1.60 -17.18 16.69
CA MET A 259 0.46 -17.44 17.59
C MET A 259 0.30 -18.92 17.89
N ILE A 260 0.45 -19.84 16.92
CA ILE A 260 0.46 -21.29 17.15
C ILE A 260 1.55 -21.65 18.17
N ARG A 261 2.76 -21.11 18.01
CA ARG A 261 3.88 -21.36 18.92
C ARG A 261 3.60 -20.90 20.36
N MET A 262 2.83 -19.82 20.52
CA MET A 262 2.50 -19.25 21.83
C MET A 262 1.32 -19.93 22.51
N GLN A 263 0.40 -20.51 21.76
CA GLN A 263 -0.85 -21.08 22.26
C GLN A 263 -0.73 -22.59 22.45
N THR A 264 -0.80 -23.06 23.70
CA THR A 264 -0.57 -24.51 24.04
C THR A 264 -1.59 -25.46 23.44
N ASP A 265 -2.84 -25.02 23.29
CA ASP A 265 -3.96 -25.79 22.74
C ASP A 265 -4.23 -25.50 21.24
N ALA A 266 -3.34 -24.78 20.57
CA ALA A 266 -3.50 -24.42 19.16
C ALA A 266 -3.70 -25.66 18.25
N HIS A 267 -2.95 -26.74 18.50
CA HIS A 267 -3.06 -27.98 17.75
C HIS A 267 -4.43 -28.63 17.87
N ASP A 268 -5.05 -28.57 19.05
CA ASP A 268 -6.39 -29.14 19.28
C ASP A 268 -7.45 -28.34 18.50
N PHE A 269 -7.39 -27.02 18.55
CA PHE A 269 -8.28 -26.16 17.75
C PHE A 269 -8.15 -26.39 16.25
N ILE A 270 -6.92 -26.47 15.73
CA ILE A 270 -6.66 -26.73 14.32
C ILE A 270 -7.18 -28.12 13.94
N HIS A 271 -6.88 -29.15 14.72
CA HIS A 271 -7.33 -30.51 14.50
C HIS A 271 -8.87 -30.61 14.49
N ASN A 272 -9.53 -30.02 15.47
CA ASN A 272 -10.99 -29.99 15.55
C ASN A 272 -11.62 -29.31 14.32
N SER A 273 -11.04 -28.18 13.89
CA SER A 273 -11.48 -27.45 12.69
C SER A 273 -11.33 -28.32 11.42
N GLU A 274 -10.20 -29.02 11.27
CA GLU A 274 -9.95 -29.90 10.12
C GLU A 274 -10.88 -31.12 10.12
N THR A 275 -11.07 -31.73 11.28
CA THR A 275 -11.97 -32.88 11.45
C THR A 275 -13.40 -32.51 11.11
N ALA A 276 -13.89 -31.34 11.55
CA ALA A 276 -15.24 -30.87 11.27
C ALA A 276 -15.54 -30.76 9.77
N VAL A 277 -14.55 -30.35 8.95
CA VAL A 277 -14.72 -30.24 7.49
C VAL A 277 -14.40 -31.53 6.72
N THR A 278 -13.82 -32.54 7.37
CA THR A 278 -13.48 -33.81 6.69
C THR A 278 -14.72 -34.52 6.16
N VAL A 279 -15.83 -34.42 6.87
CA VAL A 279 -17.16 -34.95 6.42
C VAL A 279 -17.56 -34.45 5.02
N LEU A 280 -17.13 -33.25 4.62
CA LEU A 280 -17.41 -32.69 3.31
C LEU A 280 -16.50 -33.21 2.19
N LYS A 281 -15.37 -33.88 2.56
CA LYS A 281 -14.39 -34.43 1.62
C LYS A 281 -14.62 -35.94 1.33
N ALA A 282 -15.48 -36.57 2.11
CA ALA A 282 -15.71 -38.04 2.06
C ALA A 282 -16.85 -38.43 1.08
N ARG A 283 -16.88 -37.80 -0.11
CA ARG A 283 -17.74 -38.24 -1.22
C ARG A 283 -16.99 -38.25 -2.54
#